data_634dc6a70ad51a51edda5a532979099a
#
_entry.id   634dc6a70ad51a51edda5a532979099a
#
_cell.length_a   1.000
_cell.length_b   1.000
_cell.length_c   1.000
_cell.angle_alpha   90.00
_cell.angle_beta   90.00
_cell.angle_gamma   90.00
#
_symmetry.space_group_name_H-M   'P 1'
#
loop_
_entity.id
_entity.type
_entity.pdbx_description
1 polymer ?
#
loop_
_entity_poly.entity_id
_entity_poly.type
_entity_poly.pdbx_seq_one_letter_code
_entity_poly.pdbx_strand_id
1 'polypeptide(L)'
;LKQGTSDQIDFDDQYFDVIILGFCLYLVDRELMFKTVSEVDRTLKQGGYLVITDFETPIPMKQIYKHTESIFTYKNNYSNFFLGGGHYSLINKIHYSQSTDTFQTDYNERVSTSVLFKEKYSNIYRLDSFI
;
A
#
# COMPACT_ATOMS: atom_id res chain seq x y z
N LEU A 1 -4.12 -9.35 -19.73
CA LEU A 1 -4.14 -8.03 -19.08
C LEU A 1 -5.58 -7.54 -18.98
N LYS A 2 -5.96 -7.04 -17.80
CA LYS A 2 -7.26 -6.44 -17.55
C LYS A 2 -7.03 -5.01 -17.08
N GLN A 3 -7.68 -4.04 -17.69
CA GLN A 3 -7.61 -2.65 -17.27
C GLN A 3 -8.65 -2.40 -16.17
N GLY A 4 -8.29 -1.61 -15.17
CA GLY A 4 -9.18 -1.25 -14.08
C GLY A 4 -8.60 -0.14 -13.23
N THR A 5 -9.34 0.23 -12.19
CA THR A 5 -8.94 1.20 -11.19
C THR A 5 -8.70 0.51 -9.84
N SER A 6 -7.84 1.07 -9.02
CA SER A 6 -7.47 0.47 -7.72
C SER A 6 -8.60 0.48 -6.69
N ASP A 7 -9.56 1.38 -6.86
CA ASP A 7 -10.75 1.49 -6.00
C ASP A 7 -11.91 0.57 -6.42
N GLN A 8 -11.74 -0.15 -7.53
CA GLN A 8 -12.70 -1.15 -8.03
C GLN A 8 -11.94 -2.24 -8.77
N ILE A 9 -11.51 -3.26 -8.04
CA ILE A 9 -10.75 -4.39 -8.60
C ILE A 9 -11.73 -5.49 -9.02
N ASP A 10 -11.89 -5.67 -10.31
CA ASP A 10 -12.84 -6.65 -10.89
C ASP A 10 -12.28 -8.08 -10.86
N PHE A 11 -12.07 -8.57 -9.64
CA PHE A 11 -11.71 -9.94 -9.29
C PHE A 11 -12.44 -10.36 -8.03
N ASP A 12 -12.61 -11.66 -7.83
CA ASP A 12 -13.25 -12.24 -6.67
C ASP A 12 -12.47 -11.99 -5.37
N ASP A 13 -13.16 -12.14 -4.23
CA ASP A 13 -12.51 -12.12 -2.93
C ASP A 13 -11.43 -13.20 -2.85
N GLN A 14 -10.31 -12.87 -2.20
CA GLN A 14 -9.20 -13.79 -2.00
C GLN A 14 -8.71 -14.47 -3.29
N TYR A 15 -8.56 -13.68 -4.33
CA TYR A 15 -8.16 -14.17 -5.65
C TYR A 15 -6.63 -14.25 -5.81
N PHE A 16 -5.90 -13.24 -5.34
CA PHE A 16 -4.47 -13.12 -5.56
C PHE A 16 -3.64 -13.67 -4.41
N ASP A 17 -2.55 -14.38 -4.73
CA ASP A 17 -1.53 -14.77 -3.76
C ASP A 17 -0.55 -13.63 -3.47
N VAL A 18 -0.31 -12.77 -4.45
CA VAL A 18 0.55 -11.59 -4.34
C VAL A 18 -0.11 -10.42 -5.07
N ILE A 19 -0.11 -9.26 -4.43
CA ILE A 19 -0.48 -7.98 -5.07
C ILE A 19 0.73 -7.06 -5.00
N ILE A 20 1.05 -6.41 -6.11
CA ILE A 20 2.11 -5.42 -6.22
C ILE A 20 1.50 -4.08 -6.59
N LEU A 21 1.67 -3.09 -5.73
CA LEU A 21 1.29 -1.71 -5.95
C LEU A 21 2.56 -0.90 -6.24
N GLY A 22 2.80 -0.60 -7.51
CA GLY A 22 4.01 0.09 -7.97
C GLY A 22 3.70 1.50 -8.46
N PHE A 23 4.10 2.52 -7.72
CA PHE A 23 3.91 3.95 -8.06
C PHE A 23 2.48 4.29 -8.49
N CYS A 24 1.50 3.82 -7.74
CA CYS A 24 0.09 4.08 -8.03
C CYS A 24 -0.65 4.78 -6.88
N LEU A 25 -0.32 4.49 -5.63
CA LEU A 25 -1.05 5.04 -4.47
C LEU A 25 -0.88 6.55 -4.33
N TYR A 26 0.28 7.08 -4.75
CA TYR A 26 0.53 8.52 -4.71
C TYR A 26 -0.36 9.33 -5.67
N LEU A 27 -1.00 8.67 -6.65
CA LEU A 27 -1.94 9.26 -7.60
C LEU A 27 -3.42 9.06 -7.20
N VAL A 28 -3.70 8.24 -6.21
CA VAL A 28 -5.07 7.98 -5.75
C VAL A 28 -5.59 9.18 -4.97
N ASP A 29 -6.74 9.71 -5.36
CA ASP A 29 -7.40 10.76 -4.60
C ASP A 29 -7.71 10.32 -3.17
N ARG A 30 -7.56 11.23 -2.22
CA ARG A 30 -7.70 10.91 -0.80
C ARG A 30 -9.07 10.34 -0.44
N GLU A 31 -10.12 10.77 -1.12
CA GLU A 31 -11.48 10.24 -0.95
C GLU A 31 -11.62 8.77 -1.36
N LEU A 32 -10.74 8.29 -2.26
CA LEU A 32 -10.74 6.92 -2.75
C LEU A 32 -9.71 6.02 -2.04
N MET A 33 -8.89 6.56 -1.16
CA MET A 33 -7.78 5.80 -0.56
C MET A 33 -8.28 4.61 0.26
N PHE A 34 -9.24 4.80 1.14
CA PHE A 34 -9.75 3.69 1.95
C PHE A 34 -10.51 2.66 1.13
N LYS A 35 -11.18 3.09 0.07
CA LYS A 35 -11.81 2.15 -0.87
C LYS A 35 -10.76 1.33 -1.61
N THR A 36 -9.67 1.95 -2.05
CA THR A 36 -8.52 1.26 -2.65
C THR A 36 -7.91 0.24 -1.70
N VAL A 37 -7.65 0.62 -0.46
CA VAL A 37 -7.13 -0.29 0.58
C VAL A 37 -8.09 -1.46 0.81
N SER A 38 -9.38 -1.20 0.88
CA SER A 38 -10.41 -2.24 1.03
C SER A 38 -10.43 -3.23 -0.14
N GLU A 39 -10.32 -2.74 -1.37
CA GLU A 39 -10.30 -3.60 -2.57
C GLU A 39 -9.03 -4.46 -2.66
N VAL A 40 -7.88 -3.88 -2.34
CA VAL A 40 -6.61 -4.63 -2.25
C VAL A 40 -6.72 -5.71 -1.17
N ASP A 41 -7.22 -5.36 0.01
CA ASP A 41 -7.41 -6.32 1.10
C ASP A 41 -8.41 -7.42 0.73
N ARG A 42 -9.53 -7.07 0.14
CA ARG A 42 -10.57 -8.02 -0.28
C ARG A 42 -10.03 -9.06 -1.27
N THR A 43 -9.25 -8.62 -2.27
CA THR A 43 -8.79 -9.48 -3.36
C THR A 43 -7.51 -10.24 -3.04
N LEU A 44 -6.77 -9.84 -2.00
CA LEU A 44 -5.59 -10.57 -1.53
C LEU A 44 -6.01 -11.70 -0.59
N LYS A 45 -5.51 -12.89 -0.86
CA LYS A 45 -5.73 -14.05 0.03
C LYS A 45 -5.14 -13.83 1.42
N GLN A 46 -5.79 -14.37 2.43
CA GLN A 46 -5.14 -14.59 3.73
C GLN A 46 -3.94 -15.51 3.54
N GLY A 47 -2.79 -15.16 4.08
CA GLY A 47 -1.51 -15.82 3.83
C GLY A 47 -0.83 -15.37 2.54
N GLY A 48 -1.36 -14.35 1.86
CA GLY A 48 -0.76 -13.73 0.69
C GLY A 48 0.20 -12.58 1.05
N TYR A 49 0.88 -12.05 0.05
CA TYR A 49 1.85 -10.97 0.20
C TYR A 49 1.40 -9.73 -0.55
N LEU A 50 1.59 -8.59 0.08
CA LEU A 50 1.42 -7.27 -0.52
C LEU A 50 2.77 -6.57 -0.63
N VAL A 51 3.13 -6.14 -1.83
CA VAL A 51 4.34 -5.35 -2.08
C VAL A 51 3.92 -3.95 -2.48
N ILE A 52 4.40 -2.94 -1.75
CA ILE A 52 4.14 -1.53 -2.04
C ILE A 52 5.45 -0.83 -2.35
N THR A 53 5.59 -0.32 -3.56
CA THR A 53 6.69 0.57 -3.97
C THR A 53 6.09 1.92 -4.30
N ASP A 54 6.41 2.94 -3.52
CA ASP A 54 5.85 4.28 -3.73
C ASP A 54 6.71 5.35 -3.04
N PHE A 55 6.41 6.60 -3.34
CA PHE A 55 6.99 7.74 -2.64
C PHE A 55 6.60 7.73 -1.17
N GLU A 56 7.60 7.78 -0.29
CA GLU A 56 7.38 7.72 1.15
C GLU A 56 7.88 8.97 1.86
N THR A 57 6.99 9.52 2.68
CA THR A 57 7.30 10.64 3.57
C THR A 57 6.82 10.32 4.99
N PRO A 58 7.51 10.86 6.03
CA PRO A 58 7.11 10.62 7.43
C PRO A 58 5.79 11.30 7.79
N ILE A 59 5.40 12.32 7.02
CA ILE A 59 4.13 13.04 7.15
C ILE A 59 3.43 13.09 5.78
N PRO A 60 2.11 13.10 5.73
CA PRO A 60 1.38 13.23 4.48
C PRO A 60 1.73 14.53 3.76
N MET A 61 1.99 14.44 2.47
CA MET A 61 2.30 15.60 1.61
C MET A 61 1.43 15.58 0.37
N LYS A 62 0.90 16.75 -0.01
CA LYS A 62 0.17 16.99 -1.26
C LYS A 62 0.99 17.90 -2.16
N GLN A 63 1.16 17.53 -3.41
CA GLN A 63 1.91 18.30 -4.40
C GLN A 63 1.17 18.34 -5.74
N ILE A 64 1.43 19.36 -6.55
CA ILE A 64 0.97 19.38 -7.94
C ILE A 64 1.80 18.36 -8.73
N TYR A 65 1.13 17.54 -9.53
CA TYR A 65 1.80 16.58 -10.39
C TYR A 65 2.59 17.28 -11.50
N LYS A 66 3.87 16.95 -11.63
CA LYS A 66 4.78 17.68 -12.54
C LYS A 66 4.45 17.51 -14.03
N HIS A 67 3.73 16.46 -14.39
CA HIS A 67 3.51 16.08 -15.79
C HIS A 67 2.12 16.46 -16.32
N THR A 68 1.20 16.83 -15.45
CA THR A 68 -0.16 17.19 -15.85
C THR A 68 -0.74 18.21 -14.86
N GLU A 69 -1.13 19.36 -15.36
CA GLU A 69 -1.83 20.38 -14.57
C GLU A 69 -3.15 19.82 -14.04
N SER A 70 -3.59 20.32 -12.89
CA SER A 70 -4.82 19.91 -12.18
C SER A 70 -4.83 18.51 -11.54
N ILE A 71 -3.77 17.73 -11.66
CA ILE A 71 -3.60 16.47 -10.91
C ILE A 71 -2.72 16.72 -9.69
N PHE A 72 -3.13 16.15 -8.57
CA PHE A 72 -2.34 16.16 -7.34
C PHE A 72 -1.68 14.81 -7.10
N THR A 73 -0.52 14.85 -6.48
CA THR A 73 0.16 13.67 -5.96
C THR A 73 0.21 13.75 -4.45
N TYR A 74 0.18 12.58 -3.82
CA TYR A 74 0.15 12.47 -2.37
C TYR A 74 1.25 11.52 -1.94
N LYS A 75 2.19 12.01 -1.16
CA LYS A 75 3.26 11.18 -0.59
C LYS A 75 2.91 10.84 0.85
N ASN A 76 3.09 9.59 1.21
CA ASN A 76 2.74 9.10 2.55
C ASN A 76 3.48 7.79 2.84
N ASN A 77 3.46 7.34 4.07
CA ASN A 77 3.83 5.98 4.43
C ASN A 77 2.63 5.05 4.20
N TYR A 78 2.51 4.55 2.97
CA TYR A 78 1.33 3.78 2.54
C TYR A 78 1.18 2.42 3.23
N SER A 79 2.26 1.82 3.70
CA SER A 79 2.18 0.57 4.46
C SER A 79 1.35 0.71 5.75
N ASN A 80 1.32 1.90 6.33
CA ASN A 80 0.55 2.17 7.55
C ASN A 80 -0.95 1.96 7.38
N PHE A 81 -1.51 2.16 6.19
CA PHE A 81 -2.93 1.91 5.93
C PHE A 81 -3.30 0.43 6.12
N PHE A 82 -2.38 -0.47 5.84
CA PHE A 82 -2.56 -1.91 6.01
C PHE A 82 -2.14 -2.37 7.41
N LEU A 83 -1.03 -1.89 7.92
CA LEU A 83 -0.52 -2.26 9.24
C LEU A 83 -1.46 -1.81 10.37
N GLY A 84 -2.10 -0.64 10.22
CA GLY A 84 -3.02 -0.09 11.21
C GLY A 84 -4.26 -0.95 11.47
N GLY A 85 -4.67 -1.79 10.50
CA GLY A 85 -5.78 -2.72 10.64
C GLY A 85 -5.50 -3.95 11.51
N GLY A 86 -4.24 -4.24 11.82
CA GLY A 86 -3.83 -5.32 12.73
C GLY A 86 -3.77 -6.72 12.11
N HIS A 87 -4.06 -6.87 10.82
CA HIS A 87 -4.01 -8.17 10.14
C HIS A 87 -2.95 -8.28 9.04
N TYR A 88 -2.01 -7.34 9.03
CA TYR A 88 -0.80 -7.40 8.20
C TYR A 88 0.44 -7.30 9.08
N SER A 89 1.48 -8.05 8.72
CA SER A 89 2.81 -7.97 9.31
C SER A 89 3.79 -7.41 8.31
N LEU A 90 4.60 -6.44 8.72
CA LEU A 90 5.68 -5.92 7.89
C LEU A 90 6.85 -6.91 7.91
N ILE A 91 7.17 -7.48 6.75
CA ILE A 91 8.25 -8.47 6.61
C ILE A 91 9.58 -7.79 6.31
N ASN A 92 9.54 -6.80 5.41
CA ASN A 92 10.73 -6.05 5.01
C ASN A 92 10.33 -4.66 4.53
N LYS A 93 11.21 -3.71 4.71
CA LYS A 93 11.09 -2.36 4.16
C LYS A 93 12.46 -1.81 3.81
N ILE A 94 12.62 -1.39 2.56
CA ILE A 94 13.86 -0.80 2.05
C ILE A 94 13.54 0.60 1.56
N HIS A 95 14.38 1.56 1.96
CA HIS A 95 14.31 2.94 1.50
C HIS A 95 15.42 3.22 0.50
N TYR A 96 15.10 3.97 -0.52
CA TYR A 96 16.03 4.43 -1.54
C TYR A 96 15.53 5.74 -2.16
N SER A 97 16.23 6.25 -3.16
CA SER A 97 15.76 7.40 -3.92
C SER A 97 15.22 6.98 -5.29
N GLN A 98 14.45 7.85 -5.90
CA GLN A 98 13.99 7.64 -7.27
C GLN A 98 15.15 7.54 -8.28
N SER A 99 16.28 8.14 -7.98
CA SER A 99 17.45 8.23 -8.88
C SER A 99 18.62 7.33 -8.47
N THR A 100 18.67 6.83 -7.23
CA THR A 100 19.80 6.03 -6.70
C THR A 100 19.30 4.97 -5.73
N ASP A 101 20.14 3.97 -5.44
CA ASP A 101 19.82 2.91 -4.47
C ASP A 101 20.06 3.32 -3.01
N THR A 102 20.32 4.59 -2.74
CA THR A 102 20.63 5.09 -1.41
C THR A 102 19.45 5.85 -0.80
N PHE A 103 19.33 5.80 0.51
CA PHE A 103 18.36 6.58 1.27
C PHE A 103 18.55 8.08 1.04
N GLN A 104 17.45 8.80 0.86
CA GLN A 104 17.43 10.25 0.69
C GLN A 104 16.65 10.93 1.80
N THR A 105 17.23 12.02 2.31
CA THR A 105 16.53 12.89 3.26
C THR A 105 15.54 13.83 2.56
N ASP A 106 15.75 14.11 1.27
CA ASP A 106 14.80 14.88 0.47
C ASP A 106 13.52 14.07 0.23
N TYR A 107 12.40 14.58 0.72
CA TYR A 107 11.09 13.95 0.58
C TYR A 107 10.60 13.84 -0.87
N ASN A 108 11.13 14.67 -1.79
CA ASN A 108 10.76 14.57 -3.20
C ASN A 108 11.36 13.35 -3.88
N GLU A 109 12.50 12.88 -3.40
CA GLU A 109 13.25 11.77 -3.97
C GLU A 109 13.05 10.45 -3.22
N ARG A 110 12.49 10.50 -2.02
CA ARG A 110 12.40 9.32 -1.15
C ARG A 110 11.35 8.33 -1.64
N VAL A 111 11.79 7.10 -1.83
CA VAL A 111 10.97 5.95 -2.20
C VAL A 111 11.19 4.82 -1.20
N SER A 112 10.17 4.00 -0.99
CA SER A 112 10.33 2.75 -0.26
C SER A 112 9.67 1.59 -1.00
N THR A 113 10.19 0.40 -0.76
CA THR A 113 9.50 -0.86 -1.06
C THR A 113 9.23 -1.58 0.25
N SER A 114 7.96 -1.81 0.52
CA SER A 114 7.48 -2.53 1.70
C SER A 114 6.91 -3.87 1.28
N VAL A 115 7.29 -4.93 1.98
CA VAL A 115 6.71 -6.27 1.82
C VAL A 115 5.91 -6.60 3.06
N LEU A 116 4.61 -6.83 2.89
CA LEU A 116 3.67 -7.14 3.96
C LEU A 116 3.09 -8.54 3.74
N PHE A 117 2.88 -9.24 4.84
CA PHE A 117 2.20 -10.53 4.88
C PHE A 117 0.80 -10.33 5.45
N LYS A 118 -0.22 -10.80 4.73
CA LYS A 118 -1.59 -10.80 5.24
C LYS A 118 -1.79 -12.03 6.13
N GLU A 119 -1.97 -11.81 7.40
CA GLU A 119 -2.14 -12.88 8.38
C GLU A 119 -3.41 -13.71 8.11
N LYS A 120 -3.35 -14.98 8.47
CA LYS A 120 -4.55 -15.83 8.48
C LYS A 120 -5.40 -15.45 9.68
N TYR A 121 -6.66 -15.12 9.45
CA TYR A 121 -7.56 -14.66 10.51
C TYR A 121 -7.74 -15.69 11.63
N SER A 122 -7.70 -16.98 11.30
CA SER A 122 -7.70 -18.04 12.30
C SER A 122 -6.49 -18.02 13.26
N ASN A 123 -5.40 -17.34 12.89
CA ASN A 123 -4.22 -17.24 13.72
C ASN A 123 -4.20 -16.00 14.62
N ILE A 124 -4.87 -14.91 14.20
CA ILE A 124 -4.82 -13.61 14.90
C ILE A 124 -6.11 -13.28 15.63
N TYR A 125 -7.26 -13.65 15.09
CA TYR A 125 -8.57 -13.42 15.72
C TYR A 125 -9.02 -14.67 16.47
N ARG A 126 -8.21 -15.09 17.45
CA ARG A 126 -8.55 -16.21 18.30
C ARG A 126 -9.50 -15.79 19.42
N LEU A 127 -10.49 -16.61 19.67
CA LEU A 127 -11.30 -16.50 20.87
C LEU A 127 -10.48 -17.07 22.04
N ASP A 128 -9.86 -16.20 22.81
CA ASP A 128 -9.23 -16.64 24.07
C ASP A 128 -10.32 -16.79 25.12
N SER A 129 -10.53 -18.02 25.56
CA SER A 129 -11.39 -18.29 26.70
C SER A 129 -10.62 -17.98 27.98
N PHE A 130 -10.51 -16.73 28.36
CA PHE A 130 -10.16 -16.34 29.72
C PHE A 130 -11.39 -16.53 30.61
N ILE A 131 -11.32 -17.51 31.41
CA ILE A 131 -12.30 -17.69 32.48
C ILE A 131 -11.56 -17.64 33.80
#